data_966b24f2baf99c17fe938370d22a0b57
#
_entry.id   966b24f2baf99c17fe938370d22a0b57
#
_cell.length_a   1.000
_cell.length_b   1.000
_cell.length_c   1.000
_cell.angle_alpha   90.00
_cell.angle_beta   90.00
_cell.angle_gamma   90.00
#
_symmetry.space_group_name_H-M   'P 1'
#
loop_
_entity.id
_entity.type
_entity.pdbx_description
1 polymer ?
#
loop_
_entity_poly.entity_id
_entity_poly.type
_entity_poly.pdbx_seq_one_letter_code
_entity_poly.pdbx_strand_id
1 'polypeptide(L)'
;GYGAETIQYKNEKLINWIIEKDKNTIITASVCTGAIILAETKLLDNKKATTHWMDLERLRKDYPLIDVVDQKFVEAGKIVTSGGISAGINMSLYIIQKLFGIEISDNTAKRMDYDI
;
A
#
# COMPACT_ATOMS: atom_id res chain seq x y z
N GLY A 1 -0.82 -4.89 -9.90
CA GLY A 1 -0.75 -4.89 -11.37
C GLY A 1 -2.11 -5.04 -12.02
N TYR A 2 -2.14 -5.25 -13.32
CA TYR A 2 -3.38 -5.26 -14.12
C TYR A 2 -4.44 -6.22 -13.59
N GLY A 3 -4.07 -7.43 -13.20
CA GLY A 3 -5.03 -8.40 -12.66
C GLY A 3 -5.65 -7.96 -11.33
N ALA A 4 -4.92 -7.22 -10.51
CA ALA A 4 -5.44 -6.70 -9.24
C ALA A 4 -6.56 -5.71 -9.47
N GLU A 5 -6.38 -4.77 -10.41
CA GLU A 5 -7.32 -3.68 -10.66
C GLU A 5 -8.50 -4.06 -11.56
N THR A 6 -8.42 -5.18 -12.28
CA THR A 6 -9.44 -5.58 -13.25
C THR A 6 -10.23 -6.83 -12.83
N ILE A 7 -9.63 -7.72 -12.04
CA ILE A 7 -10.23 -9.02 -11.70
C ILE A 7 -10.25 -9.24 -10.19
N GLN A 8 -9.08 -9.22 -9.56
CA GLN A 8 -8.93 -9.67 -8.17
C GLN A 8 -9.58 -8.76 -7.14
N TYR A 9 -9.77 -7.48 -7.45
CA TYR A 9 -10.44 -6.56 -6.52
C TYR A 9 -11.89 -6.97 -6.21
N LYS A 10 -12.52 -7.80 -7.05
CA LYS A 10 -13.87 -8.35 -6.83
C LYS A 10 -13.85 -9.79 -6.32
N ASN A 11 -12.70 -10.37 -6.07
CA ASN A 11 -12.61 -11.75 -5.59
C ASN A 11 -12.93 -11.80 -4.09
N GLU A 12 -14.14 -12.25 -3.76
CA GLU A 12 -14.63 -12.30 -2.37
C GLU A 12 -13.76 -13.14 -1.45
N LYS A 13 -13.22 -14.27 -1.93
CA LYS A 13 -12.33 -15.12 -1.15
C LYS A 13 -11.05 -14.37 -0.77
N LEU A 14 -10.48 -13.66 -1.72
CA LEU A 14 -9.27 -12.86 -1.49
C LEU A 14 -9.56 -11.72 -0.50
N ILE A 15 -10.65 -11.00 -0.72
CA ILE A 15 -11.06 -9.89 0.15
C ILE A 15 -11.25 -10.37 1.59
N ASN A 16 -12.00 -11.44 1.78
CA ASN A 16 -12.25 -12.01 3.11
C ASN A 16 -10.97 -12.51 3.77
N TRP A 17 -10.07 -13.12 3.00
CA TRP A 17 -8.78 -13.58 3.49
C TRP A 17 -7.93 -12.40 4.00
N ILE A 18 -7.88 -11.29 3.25
CA ILE A 18 -7.14 -10.09 3.64
C ILE A 18 -7.71 -9.50 4.94
N ILE A 19 -9.03 -9.38 5.02
CA ILE A 19 -9.69 -8.86 6.22
C ILE A 19 -9.32 -9.70 7.45
N GLU A 20 -9.35 -11.02 7.30
CA GLU A 20 -9.02 -11.93 8.38
C GLU A 20 -7.54 -11.83 8.80
N LYS A 21 -6.65 -11.81 7.82
CA LYS A 21 -5.20 -11.72 8.09
C LYS A 21 -4.80 -10.36 8.67
N ASP A 22 -5.45 -9.28 8.23
CA ASP A 22 -5.18 -7.94 8.76
C ASP A 22 -5.32 -7.86 10.28
N LYS A 23 -6.21 -8.63 10.87
CA LYS A 23 -6.44 -8.62 12.32
C LYS A 23 -5.17 -8.95 13.11
N ASN A 24 -4.26 -9.71 12.54
CA ASN A 24 -3.06 -10.19 13.21
C ASN A 24 -1.76 -9.63 12.62
N THR A 25 -1.82 -8.68 11.69
CA THR A 25 -0.62 -8.07 11.12
C THR A 25 -0.13 -6.91 11.98
N ILE A 26 1.18 -6.73 12.01
CA ILE A 26 1.81 -5.53 12.56
C ILE A 26 1.65 -4.37 11.56
N ILE A 27 1.84 -4.66 10.28
CA ILE A 27 1.66 -3.73 9.18
C ILE A 27 0.94 -4.46 8.04
N THR A 28 -0.04 -3.80 7.45
CA THR A 28 -0.69 -4.23 6.21
C THR A 28 -0.32 -3.21 5.13
N ALA A 29 0.27 -3.68 4.05
CA ALA A 29 0.81 -2.78 3.03
C ALA A 29 0.33 -3.15 1.63
N SER A 30 0.24 -2.14 0.76
CA SER A 30 -0.03 -2.36 -0.66
C SER A 30 0.96 -1.61 -1.52
N VAL A 31 1.23 -2.18 -2.68
CA VAL A 31 2.07 -1.57 -3.72
C VAL A 31 1.20 -1.36 -4.96
N CYS A 32 1.30 -0.16 -5.54
CA CYS A 32 0.67 0.14 -6.81
C CYS A 32 -0.86 -0.09 -6.74
N THR A 33 -1.42 -0.79 -7.71
CA THR A 33 -2.86 -1.06 -7.80
C THR A 33 -3.38 -2.04 -6.74
N GLY A 34 -2.50 -2.62 -5.93
CA GLY A 34 -2.90 -3.41 -4.75
C GLY A 34 -3.78 -2.62 -3.77
N ALA A 35 -3.66 -1.29 -3.77
CA ALA A 35 -4.51 -0.43 -2.96
C ALA A 35 -6.00 -0.56 -3.31
N ILE A 36 -6.33 -0.89 -4.55
CA ILE A 36 -7.72 -1.09 -4.99
C ILE A 36 -8.32 -2.32 -4.31
N ILE A 37 -7.53 -3.39 -4.15
CA ILE A 37 -7.94 -4.57 -3.39
C ILE A 37 -8.17 -4.19 -1.92
N LEU A 38 -7.26 -3.43 -1.32
CA LEU A 38 -7.45 -2.95 0.06
C LEU A 38 -8.67 -2.04 0.20
N ALA A 39 -8.94 -1.19 -0.80
CA ALA A 39 -10.12 -0.34 -0.79
C ALA A 39 -11.40 -1.18 -0.74
N GLU A 40 -11.44 -2.27 -1.47
CA GLU A 40 -12.58 -3.19 -1.51
C GLU A 40 -12.81 -3.89 -0.16
N THR A 41 -11.76 -4.07 0.64
CA THR A 41 -11.88 -4.63 2.01
C THR A 41 -12.51 -3.64 3.00
N LYS A 42 -12.61 -2.37 2.64
CA LYS A 42 -13.01 -1.24 3.50
C LYS A 42 -12.00 -0.91 4.61
N LEU A 43 -10.85 -1.55 4.63
CA LEU A 43 -9.80 -1.23 5.60
C LEU A 43 -9.22 0.18 5.43
N LEU A 44 -9.39 0.77 4.24
CA LEU A 44 -8.93 2.13 3.94
C LEU A 44 -9.99 3.21 4.20
N ASP A 45 -11.21 2.85 4.55
CA ASP A 45 -12.27 3.83 4.79
C ASP A 45 -11.87 4.81 5.89
N ASN A 46 -12.07 6.09 5.61
CA ASN A 46 -11.73 7.21 6.50
C ASN A 46 -10.23 7.33 6.78
N LYS A 47 -9.39 6.81 5.90
CA LYS A 47 -7.94 6.87 6.01
C LYS A 47 -7.32 7.51 4.77
N LYS A 48 -6.12 8.05 4.93
CA LYS A 48 -5.31 8.50 3.79
C LYS A 48 -4.70 7.28 3.10
N ALA A 49 -4.70 7.30 1.78
CA ALA A 49 -4.10 6.25 0.98
C ALA A 49 -3.64 6.78 -0.38
N THR A 50 -2.77 6.03 -1.02
CA THR A 50 -2.33 6.29 -2.38
C THR A 50 -2.35 4.99 -3.19
N THR A 51 -2.17 5.13 -4.49
CA THR A 51 -2.10 4.02 -5.43
C THR A 51 -1.21 4.45 -6.60
N HIS A 52 -1.11 3.64 -7.64
CA HIS A 52 -0.43 4.03 -8.87
C HIS A 52 -1.04 5.33 -9.42
N TRP A 53 -0.20 6.23 -9.93
CA TRP A 53 -0.65 7.57 -10.36
C TRP A 53 -1.78 7.52 -11.40
N MET A 54 -1.80 6.50 -12.27
CA MET A 54 -2.85 6.34 -13.29
C MET A 54 -4.22 5.98 -12.69
N ASP A 55 -4.26 5.54 -11.44
CA ASP A 55 -5.48 5.07 -10.78
C ASP A 55 -5.92 5.94 -9.61
N LEU A 56 -5.25 7.07 -9.37
CA LEU A 56 -5.64 8.00 -8.29
C LEU A 56 -7.08 8.48 -8.43
N GLU A 57 -7.48 8.90 -9.62
CA GLU A 57 -8.85 9.38 -9.86
C GLU A 57 -9.88 8.24 -9.71
N ARG A 58 -9.54 7.05 -10.16
CA ARG A 58 -10.38 5.86 -9.95
C ARG A 58 -10.60 5.60 -8.48
N LEU A 59 -9.53 5.66 -7.69
CA LEU A 59 -9.61 5.43 -6.24
C LEU A 59 -10.51 6.47 -5.58
N ARG A 60 -10.37 7.75 -5.96
CA ARG A 60 -11.22 8.83 -5.44
C ARG A 60 -12.68 8.63 -5.80
N LYS A 61 -12.95 8.26 -7.05
CA LYS A 61 -14.31 8.14 -7.58
C LYS A 61 -15.04 6.92 -7.01
N ASP A 62 -14.38 5.77 -7.03
CA ASP A 62 -15.02 4.51 -6.67
C ASP A 62 -15.06 4.27 -5.14
N TYR A 63 -14.19 4.95 -4.39
CA TYR A 63 -14.09 4.79 -2.94
C TYR A 63 -14.04 6.14 -2.23
N PRO A 64 -15.19 6.84 -2.19
CA PRO A 64 -15.23 8.24 -1.71
C PRO A 64 -14.92 8.42 -0.23
N LEU A 65 -14.91 7.36 0.55
CA LEU A 65 -14.53 7.43 1.98
C LEU A 65 -13.02 7.45 2.20
N ILE A 66 -12.23 7.22 1.16
CA ILE A 66 -10.77 7.24 1.25
C ILE A 66 -10.27 8.65 0.95
N ASP A 67 -9.38 9.16 1.80
CA ASP A 67 -8.66 10.42 1.54
C ASP A 67 -7.45 10.11 0.65
N VAL A 68 -7.65 10.19 -0.66
CA VAL A 68 -6.63 9.84 -1.66
C VAL A 68 -5.62 10.98 -1.81
N VAL A 69 -4.35 10.68 -1.61
CA VAL A 69 -3.26 11.65 -1.73
C VAL A 69 -2.24 11.19 -2.76
N ASP A 70 -1.64 12.13 -3.46
CA ASP A 70 -0.62 11.87 -4.47
C ASP A 70 0.76 11.98 -3.83
N GLN A 71 1.22 10.88 -3.24
CA GLN A 71 2.52 10.75 -2.58
C GLN A 71 3.15 9.42 -2.94
N LYS A 72 4.47 9.29 -2.75
CA LYS A 72 5.16 8.01 -3.02
C LYS A 72 4.59 6.89 -2.17
N PHE A 73 4.39 7.14 -0.89
CA PHE A 73 3.69 6.23 0.00
C PHE A 73 3.02 7.02 1.12
N VAL A 74 2.05 6.38 1.76
CA VAL A 74 1.23 6.99 2.81
C VAL A 74 1.04 5.99 3.93
N GLU A 75 1.31 6.42 5.15
CA GLU A 75 1.03 5.64 6.35
C GLU A 75 -0.24 6.15 7.02
N ALA A 76 -1.15 5.26 7.34
CA ALA A 76 -2.38 5.56 8.07
C ALA A 76 -2.62 4.45 9.10
N GLY A 77 -2.21 4.71 10.36
CA GLY A 77 -2.18 3.67 11.37
C GLY A 77 -1.18 2.58 11.01
N LYS A 78 -1.62 1.32 11.00
CA LYS A 78 -0.76 0.20 10.59
C LYS A 78 -0.78 -0.08 9.08
N ILE A 79 -1.59 0.66 8.32
CA ILE A 79 -1.74 0.43 6.89
C ILE A 79 -0.84 1.40 6.14
N VAL A 80 -0.02 0.87 5.23
CA VAL A 80 0.87 1.67 4.40
C VAL A 80 0.58 1.35 2.94
N THR A 81 0.25 2.37 2.16
CA THR A 81 0.00 2.22 0.72
C THR A 81 1.07 2.95 -0.07
N SER A 82 1.45 2.44 -1.22
CA SER A 82 2.45 3.07 -2.08
C SER A 82 1.96 3.19 -3.51
N GLY A 83 2.56 4.13 -4.21
CA GLY A 83 2.40 4.27 -5.65
C GLY A 83 3.09 3.16 -6.43
N GLY A 84 3.39 3.45 -7.69
CA GLY A 84 4.00 2.48 -8.59
C GLY A 84 5.38 2.01 -8.17
N ILE A 85 5.77 0.95 -8.74
CA ILE A 85 6.87 -0.01 -8.51
C ILE A 85 8.04 0.52 -7.68
N SER A 86 8.70 1.60 -8.13
CA SER A 86 9.85 2.18 -7.41
C SER A 86 9.45 2.81 -6.07
N ALA A 87 8.26 3.39 -5.99
CA ALA A 87 7.71 3.91 -4.74
C ALA A 87 7.49 2.80 -3.72
N GLY A 88 7.19 1.58 -4.19
CA GLY A 88 7.09 0.39 -3.35
C GLY A 88 8.42 0.03 -2.69
N ILE A 89 9.55 0.27 -3.36
CA ILE A 89 10.88 0.11 -2.77
C ILE A 89 11.08 1.12 -1.65
N ASN A 90 10.74 2.40 -1.89
CA ASN A 90 10.81 3.45 -0.86
C ASN A 90 9.96 3.07 0.36
N MET A 91 8.73 2.62 0.15
CA MET A 91 7.86 2.17 1.22
C MET A 91 8.46 0.99 1.99
N SER A 92 9.02 0.01 1.29
CA SER A 92 9.63 -1.17 1.92
C SER A 92 10.80 -0.79 2.82
N LEU A 93 11.64 0.14 2.37
CA LEU A 93 12.76 0.65 3.18
C LEU A 93 12.25 1.44 4.39
N TYR A 94 11.18 2.19 4.23
CA TYR A 94 10.52 2.88 5.35
C TYR A 94 9.99 1.89 6.40
N ILE A 95 9.37 0.80 5.95
CA ILE A 95 8.89 -0.25 6.86
C ILE A 95 10.04 -0.91 7.61
N ILE A 96 11.16 -1.18 6.92
CA ILE A 96 12.37 -1.71 7.57
C ILE A 96 12.86 -0.71 8.62
N GLN A 97 12.92 0.57 8.30
CA GLN A 97 13.33 1.60 9.24
C GLN A 97 12.43 1.62 10.48
N LYS A 98 11.13 1.53 10.28
CA LYS A 98 10.14 1.54 11.37
C LYS A 98 10.28 0.35 12.30
N LEU A 99 10.53 -0.85 11.74
CA LEU A 99 10.61 -2.09 12.51
C LEU A 99 11.99 -2.37 13.09
N PHE A 100 13.06 -1.98 12.42
CA PHE A 100 14.42 -2.38 12.72
C PHE A 100 15.40 -1.23 12.88
N GLY A 101 15.00 0.01 12.62
CA GLY A 101 15.82 1.20 12.75
C GLY A 101 16.45 1.68 11.45
N ILE A 102 16.87 2.95 11.46
CA ILE A 102 17.42 3.65 10.29
C ILE A 102 18.71 3.01 9.77
N GLU A 103 19.57 2.54 10.67
CA GLU A 103 20.85 1.95 10.30
C GLU A 103 20.67 0.70 9.43
N ILE A 104 19.77 -0.18 9.81
CA ILE A 104 19.48 -1.40 9.04
C ILE A 104 18.86 -1.03 7.69
N SER A 105 17.95 -0.06 7.67
CA SER A 105 17.34 0.42 6.44
C SER A 105 18.37 1.01 5.47
N ASP A 106 19.24 1.88 5.98
CA ASP A 106 20.28 2.51 5.16
C ASP A 106 21.28 1.47 4.63
N ASN A 107 21.70 0.52 5.45
CA ASN A 107 22.58 -0.55 5.02
C ASN A 107 21.92 -1.44 3.96
N THR A 108 20.63 -1.69 4.08
CA THR A 108 19.87 -2.45 3.11
C THR A 108 19.84 -1.72 1.76
N ALA A 109 19.50 -0.43 1.78
CA ALA A 109 19.48 0.39 0.57
C ALA A 109 20.87 0.41 -0.10
N LYS A 110 21.92 0.57 0.69
CA LYS A 110 23.30 0.56 0.17
C LYS A 110 23.67 -0.77 -0.49
N ARG A 111 23.27 -1.89 0.12
CA ARG A 111 23.51 -3.22 -0.46
C ARG A 111 22.75 -3.45 -1.76
N MET A 112 21.63 -2.77 -1.92
CA MET A 112 20.82 -2.81 -3.14
C MET A 112 21.31 -1.83 -4.20
N ASP A 113 22.34 -1.02 -3.92
CA ASP A 113 22.73 0.12 -4.75
C ASP A 113 21.53 1.05 -5.03
N TYR A 114 20.63 1.16 -4.05
CA TYR A 114 19.44 1.99 -4.16
C TYR A 114 19.66 3.34 -3.49
N ASP A 115 19.52 4.41 -4.27
CA ASP A 115 19.64 5.78 -3.79
C ASP A 115 18.27 6.25 -3.30
N ILE A 116 18.21 6.48 -2.01
CA ILE A 116 16.95 6.89 -1.36
C ILE A 116 16.74 8.39 -1.54
#